data_5126fad953fcd170a46ca9d461c1b252
#
_entry.id   5126fad953fcd170a46ca9d461c1b252
#
_cell.length_a   1.000
_cell.length_b   1.000
_cell.length_c   1.000
_cell.angle_alpha   90.00
_cell.angle_beta   90.00
_cell.angle_gamma   90.00
#
_symmetry.space_group_name_H-M   'P 1'
#
loop_
_entity.id
_entity.type
_entity.pdbx_description
1 polymer ?
#
loop_
_entity_poly.entity_id
_entity_poly.type
_entity_poly.pdbx_seq_one_letter_code
_entity_poly.pdbx_strand_id
1 'polypeptide(L)'
;MGPQHPSTHGVLRLILEIDGETVTEARCGIGYLHTGIEKNIEFRTWTQGTTFVTRMDYLTPFFNETAYCLAVEKLLGITDQIPDRATIIRVLLMELNRLSSHLVCIATGGMELGATTIMIYGFRDRELILDIYELITGLRMNHAYIRPGGLAQDLPPGAVDQIREFVKKMKKNLPEYDKLATGNPIFKARMQDVGYLDLAGCMALGATGPILRSAGLPHDLRKSQPYCGYETYDFDVPTADTCDSYGRFLIRLEEMRQSLRIVEQCLDRLQPGPVMVADKKIAWPAQLALGPDGLGNSLDHIKKIMGTSMEALIHHFKLVTEGFRVPPGQAYAAIESPKGELGVHAVSDGGTRPYRVHFRDPSFTNLQAMAAMCEGGQVADVIVAVASIDPVMGGVDR
;
A
#
# COMPACT_ATOMS: atom_id res chain seq x y z
N MET A 1 -6.94 -23.77 12.87
CA MET A 1 -5.77 -23.66 11.97
C MET A 1 -4.99 -22.41 12.36
N GLY A 2 -3.67 -22.46 12.33
CA GLY A 2 -2.82 -21.35 12.78
C GLY A 2 -2.79 -21.15 14.31
N PRO A 3 -2.06 -20.11 14.85
CA PRO A 3 -1.42 -19.03 14.10
C PRO A 3 -0.18 -19.46 13.29
N GLN A 4 0.60 -20.43 13.73
CA GLN A 4 1.79 -20.89 13.02
C GLN A 4 1.39 -21.85 11.88
N HIS A 5 1.03 -21.27 10.74
CA HIS A 5 0.70 -22.01 9.51
C HIS A 5 0.93 -21.08 8.31
N PRO A 6 1.51 -21.55 7.19
CA PRO A 6 1.74 -20.69 6.01
C PRO A 6 0.46 -20.01 5.48
N SER A 7 -0.63 -20.74 5.35
CA SER A 7 -1.91 -20.22 4.83
C SER A 7 -2.62 -19.23 5.77
N THR A 8 -2.16 -19.11 7.02
CA THR A 8 -2.65 -18.10 7.98
C THR A 8 -1.62 -16.98 8.20
N HIS A 9 -0.69 -16.82 7.27
CA HIS A 9 0.36 -15.79 7.30
C HIS A 9 1.23 -15.83 8.58
N GLY A 10 1.22 -16.96 9.30
CA GLY A 10 2.02 -17.20 10.51
C GLY A 10 1.44 -16.61 11.80
N VAL A 11 0.40 -15.76 11.73
CA VAL A 11 -0.12 -14.97 12.86
C VAL A 11 -1.65 -14.83 12.89
N LEU A 12 -2.38 -15.44 11.99
CA LEU A 12 -3.85 -15.53 12.03
C LEU A 12 -4.27 -16.89 12.59
N ARG A 13 -5.12 -16.89 13.59
CA ARG A 13 -5.75 -18.11 14.08
C ARG A 13 -7.16 -18.22 13.49
N LEU A 14 -7.45 -19.36 12.85
CA LEU A 14 -8.80 -19.71 12.44
C LEU A 14 -9.33 -20.82 13.32
N ILE A 15 -10.47 -20.57 13.95
CA ILE A 15 -11.22 -21.54 14.76
C ILE A 15 -12.36 -22.00 13.87
N LEU A 16 -12.39 -23.29 13.55
CA LEU A 16 -13.38 -23.90 12.69
C LEU A 16 -14.17 -24.93 13.49
N GLU A 17 -15.48 -24.89 13.37
CA GLU A 17 -16.35 -25.99 13.71
C GLU A 17 -16.67 -26.75 12.42
N ILE A 18 -16.55 -28.06 12.45
CA ILE A 18 -16.70 -28.91 11.25
C ILE A 18 -17.63 -30.11 11.53
N ASP A 19 -18.41 -30.44 10.53
CA ASP A 19 -19.17 -31.69 10.47
C ASP A 19 -18.68 -32.49 9.24
N GLY A 20 -17.90 -33.53 9.49
CA GLY A 20 -17.13 -34.23 8.46
C GLY A 20 -16.10 -33.26 7.82
N GLU A 21 -16.23 -32.97 6.54
CA GLU A 21 -15.39 -32.00 5.79
C GLU A 21 -16.07 -30.65 5.61
N THR A 22 -17.29 -30.46 6.11
CA THR A 22 -18.05 -29.23 5.98
C THR A 22 -17.77 -28.30 7.14
N VAL A 23 -17.47 -27.05 6.86
CA VAL A 23 -17.31 -25.97 7.87
C VAL A 23 -18.70 -25.48 8.28
N THR A 24 -19.03 -25.64 9.56
CA THR A 24 -20.30 -25.16 10.11
C THR A 24 -20.19 -23.79 10.74
N GLU A 25 -19.01 -23.44 11.28
CA GLU A 25 -18.71 -22.12 11.80
C GLU A 25 -17.23 -21.78 11.60
N ALA A 26 -16.92 -20.53 11.28
CA ALA A 26 -15.57 -20.02 11.15
C ALA A 26 -15.39 -18.71 11.95
N ARG A 27 -14.37 -18.65 12.81
CA ARG A 27 -14.02 -17.47 13.60
C ARG A 27 -12.55 -17.14 13.43
N CYS A 28 -12.25 -15.82 13.26
CA CYS A 28 -10.89 -15.31 13.20
C CYS A 28 -10.41 -14.89 14.58
N GLY A 29 -9.25 -15.40 15.02
CA GLY A 29 -8.51 -14.91 16.17
C GLY A 29 -7.33 -14.06 15.71
N ILE A 30 -7.35 -12.76 16.01
CA ILE A 30 -6.34 -11.78 15.64
C ILE A 30 -5.60 -11.28 16.88
N GLY A 31 -4.58 -10.42 16.68
CA GLY A 31 -3.82 -9.79 17.78
C GLY A 31 -2.41 -10.37 17.98
N TYR A 32 -2.04 -11.44 17.28
CA TYR A 32 -0.71 -12.06 17.42
C TYR A 32 0.44 -11.20 16.84
N LEU A 33 0.11 -10.19 16.03
CA LEU A 33 1.04 -9.20 15.48
C LEU A 33 0.74 -7.78 15.96
N HIS A 34 -0.01 -7.64 17.07
CA HIS A 34 -0.31 -6.31 17.60
C HIS A 34 0.95 -5.68 18.22
N THR A 35 1.37 -4.55 17.67
CA THR A 35 2.57 -3.81 18.09
C THR A 35 2.26 -2.41 18.64
N GLY A 36 0.98 -2.04 18.71
CA GLY A 36 0.51 -0.76 19.23
C GLY A 36 0.95 0.43 18.37
N ILE A 37 0.94 0.30 17.04
CA ILE A 37 1.41 1.33 16.10
C ILE A 37 0.67 2.64 16.33
N GLU A 38 -0.67 2.63 16.44
CA GLU A 38 -1.46 3.83 16.67
C GLU A 38 -1.04 4.55 17.96
N LYS A 39 -0.83 3.80 19.04
CA LYS A 39 -0.41 4.37 20.32
C LYS A 39 1.04 4.86 20.30
N ASN A 40 1.92 4.15 19.62
CA ASN A 40 3.32 4.56 19.48
C ASN A 40 3.47 5.87 18.70
N ILE A 41 2.65 6.09 17.66
CA ILE A 41 2.67 7.33 16.87
C ILE A 41 2.32 8.56 17.72
N GLU A 42 1.44 8.44 18.71
CA GLU A 42 1.09 9.54 19.63
C GLU A 42 2.29 10.08 20.44
N PHE A 43 3.34 9.29 20.62
CA PHE A 43 4.58 9.67 21.30
C PHE A 43 5.72 10.09 20.34
N ARG A 44 5.46 10.13 19.03
CA ARG A 44 6.44 10.48 18.00
C ARG A 44 6.06 11.79 17.32
N THR A 45 7.06 12.49 16.77
CA THR A 45 6.77 13.65 15.93
C THR A 45 6.02 13.23 14.67
N TRP A 46 5.32 14.18 14.06
CA TRP A 46 4.57 13.94 12.82
C TRP A 46 5.43 13.31 11.72
N THR A 47 6.71 13.71 11.59
CA THR A 47 7.64 13.10 10.64
C THR A 47 8.05 11.68 11.04
N GLN A 48 8.30 11.44 12.33
CA GLN A 48 8.66 10.11 12.82
C GLN A 48 7.52 9.10 12.69
N GLY A 49 6.27 9.57 12.72
CA GLY A 49 5.08 8.73 12.50
C GLY A 49 5.14 7.95 11.19
N THR A 50 5.74 8.51 10.13
CA THR A 50 5.89 7.81 8.84
C THR A 50 6.64 6.49 8.95
N THR A 51 7.62 6.38 9.84
CA THR A 51 8.37 5.12 10.04
C THR A 51 7.54 4.02 10.68
N PHE A 52 6.51 4.37 11.43
CA PHE A 52 5.60 3.41 12.07
C PHE A 52 4.52 2.93 11.11
N VAL A 53 3.94 3.83 10.31
CA VAL A 53 2.87 3.47 9.37
C VAL A 53 3.33 2.49 8.30
N THR A 54 4.60 2.53 7.90
CA THR A 54 5.16 1.58 6.93
C THR A 54 5.09 0.12 7.37
N ARG A 55 4.94 -0.14 8.68
CA ARG A 55 4.92 -1.48 9.27
C ARG A 55 3.50 -2.04 9.43
N MET A 56 2.49 -1.27 9.08
CA MET A 56 1.09 -1.74 9.05
C MET A 56 0.93 -2.77 7.92
N ASP A 57 0.45 -2.38 6.77
CA ASP A 57 0.55 -3.22 5.58
C ASP A 57 1.98 -3.13 5.03
N TYR A 58 2.85 -4.00 5.50
CA TYR A 58 4.28 -4.01 5.13
C TYR A 58 4.53 -4.41 3.66
N LEU A 59 3.54 -4.91 2.95
CA LEU A 59 3.61 -5.12 1.50
C LEU A 59 3.33 -3.83 0.71
N THR A 60 2.65 -2.86 1.33
CA THR A 60 2.23 -1.61 0.68
C THR A 60 2.67 -0.35 1.44
N PRO A 61 3.97 -0.22 1.83
CA PRO A 61 4.41 0.88 2.66
C PRO A 61 4.16 2.27 2.06
N PHE A 62 4.30 2.45 0.74
CA PHE A 62 4.03 3.74 0.10
C PHE A 62 2.57 4.19 0.18
N PHE A 63 1.62 3.25 0.21
CA PHE A 63 0.22 3.59 0.46
C PHE A 63 0.00 4.06 1.89
N ASN A 64 0.58 3.37 2.88
CA ASN A 64 0.48 3.77 4.28
C ASN A 64 1.07 5.16 4.50
N GLU A 65 2.26 5.42 3.95
CA GLU A 65 2.92 6.72 4.01
C GLU A 65 2.07 7.81 3.37
N THR A 66 1.53 7.55 2.18
CA THR A 66 0.70 8.52 1.45
C THR A 66 -0.57 8.85 2.22
N ALA A 67 -1.31 7.85 2.72
CA ALA A 67 -2.54 8.08 3.48
C ALA A 67 -2.28 8.93 4.73
N TYR A 68 -1.22 8.60 5.47
CA TYR A 68 -0.81 9.36 6.65
C TYR A 68 -0.39 10.79 6.29
N CYS A 69 0.46 10.97 5.27
CA CYS A 69 0.91 12.28 4.84
C CYS A 69 -0.23 13.16 4.36
N LEU A 70 -1.19 12.62 3.58
CA LEU A 70 -2.37 13.37 3.14
C LEU A 70 -3.22 13.86 4.31
N ALA A 71 -3.40 13.05 5.37
CA ALA A 71 -4.13 13.49 6.57
C ALA A 71 -3.39 14.63 7.29
N VAL A 72 -2.06 14.55 7.42
CA VAL A 72 -1.22 15.59 8.02
C VAL A 72 -1.21 16.86 7.16
N GLU A 73 -1.10 16.73 5.85
CA GLU A 73 -1.11 17.84 4.89
C GLU A 73 -2.46 18.58 4.87
N LYS A 74 -3.58 17.86 5.04
CA LYS A 74 -4.90 18.48 5.24
C LYS A 74 -4.95 19.30 6.53
N LEU A 75 -4.41 18.79 7.64
CA LEU A 75 -4.34 19.52 8.91
C LEU A 75 -3.45 20.77 8.81
N LEU A 76 -2.36 20.69 8.05
CA LEU A 76 -1.45 21.82 7.81
C LEU A 76 -2.02 22.84 6.81
N GLY A 77 -3.03 22.47 6.01
CA GLY A 77 -3.59 23.31 4.95
C GLY A 77 -2.63 23.52 3.77
N ILE A 78 -1.78 22.54 3.48
CA ILE A 78 -0.75 22.63 2.41
C ILE A 78 -1.00 21.69 1.24
N THR A 79 -2.14 21.04 1.18
CA THR A 79 -2.47 20.03 0.15
C THR A 79 -2.22 20.54 -1.27
N ASP A 80 -2.61 21.80 -1.55
CA ASP A 80 -2.46 22.43 -2.86
C ASP A 80 -1.05 22.99 -3.12
N GLN A 81 -0.15 22.91 -2.14
CA GLN A 81 1.23 23.40 -2.23
C GLN A 81 2.24 22.28 -2.52
N ILE A 82 1.79 21.05 -2.55
CA ILE A 82 2.66 19.89 -2.84
C ILE A 82 3.13 20.01 -4.30
N PRO A 83 4.46 19.97 -4.56
CA PRO A 83 4.98 20.09 -5.92
C PRO A 83 4.48 18.97 -6.84
N ASP A 84 4.16 19.31 -8.10
CA ASP A 84 3.69 18.35 -9.11
C ASP A 84 4.64 17.17 -9.27
N ARG A 85 5.96 17.42 -9.27
CA ARG A 85 6.97 16.37 -9.35
C ARG A 85 6.85 15.38 -8.19
N ALA A 86 6.66 15.87 -6.97
CA ALA A 86 6.47 15.01 -5.79
C ALA A 86 5.18 14.20 -5.90
N THR A 87 4.11 14.80 -6.37
CA THR A 87 2.82 14.13 -6.59
C THR A 87 2.93 13.02 -7.63
N ILE A 88 3.59 13.27 -8.77
CA ILE A 88 3.81 12.23 -9.81
C ILE A 88 4.66 11.08 -9.27
N ILE A 89 5.72 11.36 -8.51
CA ILE A 89 6.57 10.31 -7.92
C ILE A 89 5.80 9.50 -6.87
N ARG A 90 4.93 10.12 -6.07
CA ARG A 90 4.04 9.41 -5.14
C ARG A 90 3.15 8.41 -5.88
N VAL A 91 2.50 8.83 -6.97
CA VAL A 91 1.66 7.96 -7.79
C VAL A 91 2.50 6.84 -8.42
N LEU A 92 3.64 7.16 -8.99
CA LEU A 92 4.58 6.19 -9.57
C LEU A 92 4.94 5.08 -8.57
N LEU A 93 5.34 5.46 -7.36
CA LEU A 93 5.74 4.51 -6.31
C LEU A 93 4.56 3.71 -5.78
N MET A 94 3.38 4.33 -5.61
CA MET A 94 2.16 3.61 -5.22
C MET A 94 1.77 2.56 -6.26
N GLU A 95 1.80 2.86 -7.54
CA GLU A 95 1.41 1.89 -8.57
C GLU A 95 2.45 0.77 -8.76
N LEU A 96 3.74 1.05 -8.61
CA LEU A 96 4.75 -0.01 -8.48
C LEU A 96 4.51 -0.89 -7.25
N ASN A 97 4.07 -0.27 -6.14
CA ASN A 97 3.77 -0.99 -4.91
C ASN A 97 2.49 -1.84 -5.03
N ARG A 98 1.48 -1.37 -5.80
CA ARG A 98 0.31 -2.18 -6.15
C ARG A 98 0.72 -3.44 -6.92
N LEU A 99 1.58 -3.29 -7.93
CA LEU A 99 2.16 -4.42 -8.67
C LEU A 99 2.86 -5.41 -7.73
N SER A 100 3.74 -4.90 -6.86
CA SER A 100 4.48 -5.72 -5.89
C SER A 100 3.55 -6.48 -4.93
N SER A 101 2.48 -5.84 -4.44
CA SER A 101 1.51 -6.45 -3.55
C SER A 101 0.69 -7.54 -4.25
N HIS A 102 0.18 -7.27 -5.45
CA HIS A 102 -0.59 -8.26 -6.22
C HIS A 102 0.27 -9.45 -6.63
N LEU A 103 1.56 -9.25 -6.94
CA LEU A 103 2.49 -10.35 -7.22
C LEU A 103 2.64 -11.27 -6.01
N VAL A 104 2.72 -10.74 -4.79
CA VAL A 104 2.75 -11.59 -3.58
C VAL A 104 1.45 -12.36 -3.41
N CYS A 105 0.30 -11.69 -3.53
CA CYS A 105 -1.01 -12.34 -3.41
C CYS A 105 -1.19 -13.49 -4.40
N ILE A 106 -0.85 -13.26 -5.68
CA ILE A 106 -0.94 -14.28 -6.73
C ILE A 106 0.07 -15.40 -6.49
N ALA A 107 1.29 -15.07 -6.07
CA ALA A 107 2.35 -16.04 -5.80
C ALA A 107 1.99 -16.97 -4.64
N THR A 108 1.59 -16.40 -3.49
CA THR A 108 1.24 -17.18 -2.30
C THR A 108 -0.05 -17.97 -2.49
N GLY A 109 -1.09 -17.36 -3.07
CA GLY A 109 -2.33 -18.04 -3.41
C GLY A 109 -2.11 -19.20 -4.40
N GLY A 110 -1.21 -19.02 -5.39
CA GLY A 110 -0.79 -20.10 -6.28
C GLY A 110 -0.11 -21.23 -5.54
N MET A 111 0.79 -20.92 -4.62
CA MET A 111 1.48 -21.94 -3.80
C MET A 111 0.50 -22.74 -2.95
N GLU A 112 -0.49 -22.09 -2.34
CA GLU A 112 -1.50 -22.77 -1.51
C GLU A 112 -2.37 -23.75 -2.29
N LEU A 113 -2.51 -23.53 -3.60
CA LEU A 113 -3.16 -24.45 -4.53
C LEU A 113 -2.20 -25.46 -5.17
N GLY A 114 -0.94 -25.52 -4.71
CA GLY A 114 0.08 -26.43 -5.23
C GLY A 114 0.78 -25.94 -6.50
N ALA A 115 0.46 -24.74 -7.01
CA ALA A 115 1.09 -24.15 -8.19
C ALA A 115 2.39 -23.41 -7.85
N THR A 116 3.39 -24.14 -7.35
CA THR A 116 4.67 -23.56 -6.86
C THR A 116 5.43 -22.75 -7.92
N THR A 117 5.26 -23.04 -9.21
CA THR A 117 5.85 -22.25 -10.30
C THR A 117 5.36 -20.81 -10.30
N ILE A 118 4.08 -20.58 -10.01
CA ILE A 118 3.50 -19.23 -9.91
C ILE A 118 4.18 -18.45 -8.78
N MET A 119 4.44 -19.11 -7.64
CA MET A 119 5.17 -18.49 -6.53
C MET A 119 6.57 -18.06 -6.96
N ILE A 120 7.35 -18.94 -7.57
CA ILE A 120 8.72 -18.64 -7.99
C ILE A 120 8.74 -17.46 -8.98
N TYR A 121 7.82 -17.43 -9.94
CA TYR A 121 7.74 -16.35 -10.93
C TYR A 121 7.28 -15.03 -10.29
N GLY A 122 6.30 -15.07 -9.40
CA GLY A 122 5.83 -13.89 -8.68
C GLY A 122 6.93 -13.23 -7.86
N PHE A 123 7.73 -14.01 -7.13
CA PHE A 123 8.86 -13.48 -6.38
C PHE A 123 10.03 -13.04 -7.27
N ARG A 124 10.30 -13.72 -8.39
CA ARG A 124 11.26 -13.26 -9.41
C ARG A 124 10.93 -11.84 -9.90
N ASP A 125 9.67 -11.61 -10.26
CA ASP A 125 9.26 -10.34 -10.84
C ASP A 125 9.12 -9.25 -9.76
N ARG A 126 8.71 -9.63 -8.54
CA ARG A 126 8.68 -8.73 -7.40
C ARG A 126 10.08 -8.24 -7.01
N GLU A 127 11.09 -9.09 -7.10
CA GLU A 127 12.47 -8.73 -6.77
C GLU A 127 12.96 -7.54 -7.59
N LEU A 128 12.61 -7.46 -8.86
CA LEU A 128 12.94 -6.32 -9.73
C LEU A 128 12.35 -4.99 -9.19
N ILE A 129 11.17 -5.04 -8.58
CA ILE A 129 10.56 -3.86 -7.97
C ILE A 129 11.30 -3.48 -6.67
N LEU A 130 11.69 -4.46 -5.87
CA LEU A 130 12.44 -4.21 -4.62
C LEU A 130 13.82 -3.61 -4.90
N ASP A 131 14.48 -3.99 -5.99
CA ASP A 131 15.74 -3.39 -6.44
C ASP A 131 15.54 -1.91 -6.84
N ILE A 132 14.41 -1.58 -7.47
CA ILE A 132 14.03 -0.19 -7.77
C ILE A 132 13.81 0.60 -6.47
N TYR A 133 13.15 0.02 -5.49
CA TYR A 133 12.92 0.68 -4.20
C TYR A 133 14.25 0.93 -3.47
N GLU A 134 15.14 -0.05 -3.44
CA GLU A 134 16.45 0.09 -2.84
C GLU A 134 17.27 1.19 -3.53
N LEU A 135 17.23 1.28 -4.85
CA LEU A 135 17.88 2.36 -5.60
C LEU A 135 17.33 3.74 -5.20
N ILE A 136 16.00 3.88 -5.08
CA ILE A 136 15.35 5.17 -4.83
C ILE A 136 15.43 5.59 -3.35
N THR A 137 15.24 4.64 -2.44
CA THR A 137 15.03 4.94 -1.01
C THR A 137 16.16 4.46 -0.11
N GLY A 138 17.04 3.59 -0.61
CA GLY A 138 18.04 2.88 0.18
C GLY A 138 17.51 1.66 0.92
N LEU A 139 16.22 1.35 0.80
CA LEU A 139 15.55 0.26 1.49
C LEU A 139 14.67 -0.54 0.54
N ARG A 140 14.64 -1.85 0.72
CA ARG A 140 13.78 -2.76 -0.05
C ARG A 140 12.32 -2.71 0.40
N MET A 141 12.08 -2.44 1.69
CA MET A 141 10.77 -2.32 2.34
C MET A 141 10.82 -1.28 3.47
N ASN A 142 9.65 -0.82 3.93
CA ASN A 142 9.52 0.12 5.05
C ASN A 142 10.30 1.43 4.86
N HIS A 143 10.09 2.08 3.74
CA HIS A 143 10.94 3.12 3.18
C HIS A 143 10.91 4.45 3.95
N ALA A 144 9.74 4.90 4.49
CA ALA A 144 9.53 6.24 5.06
C ALA A 144 10.02 7.37 4.12
N TYR A 145 9.78 7.20 2.82
CA TYR A 145 10.25 8.08 1.76
C TYR A 145 9.26 9.20 1.44
N ILE A 146 7.96 8.90 1.46
CA ILE A 146 6.91 9.90 1.34
C ILE A 146 6.75 10.57 2.70
N ARG A 147 6.86 11.91 2.72
CA ARG A 147 6.82 12.70 3.96
C ARG A 147 5.81 13.83 3.84
N PRO A 148 5.29 14.34 4.97
CA PRO A 148 4.42 15.51 4.95
C PRO A 148 5.11 16.67 4.21
N GLY A 149 4.44 17.20 3.19
CA GLY A 149 4.96 18.26 2.34
C GLY A 149 5.67 17.79 1.05
N GLY A 150 5.87 16.48 0.84
CA GLY A 150 6.51 15.98 -0.38
C GLY A 150 7.22 14.63 -0.22
N LEU A 151 8.51 14.59 -0.53
CA LEU A 151 9.37 13.40 -0.53
C LEU A 151 10.64 13.66 0.28
N ALA A 152 11.28 12.60 0.76
CA ALA A 152 12.56 12.67 1.47
C ALA A 152 13.70 13.17 0.56
N GLN A 153 13.70 12.73 -0.70
CA GLN A 153 14.70 13.08 -1.72
C GLN A 153 14.10 12.87 -3.11
N ASP A 154 14.77 13.39 -4.13
CA ASP A 154 14.39 13.17 -5.53
C ASP A 154 14.83 11.79 -6.03
N LEU A 155 14.36 11.41 -7.21
CA LEU A 155 14.77 10.17 -7.88
C LEU A 155 16.27 10.25 -8.23
N PRO A 156 17.06 9.22 -7.89
CA PRO A 156 18.47 9.18 -8.24
C PRO A 156 18.66 8.98 -9.76
N PRO A 157 19.84 9.33 -10.30
CA PRO A 157 20.17 9.05 -11.68
C PRO A 157 20.00 7.57 -12.04
N GLY A 158 19.43 7.28 -13.20
CA GLY A 158 19.17 5.92 -13.68
C GLY A 158 17.88 5.27 -13.18
N ALA A 159 17.20 5.83 -12.17
CA ALA A 159 15.95 5.25 -11.64
C ALA A 159 14.86 5.16 -12.72
N VAL A 160 14.68 6.22 -13.49
CA VAL A 160 13.68 6.27 -14.58
C VAL A 160 13.95 5.19 -15.63
N ASP A 161 15.22 4.98 -16.02
CA ASP A 161 15.60 3.98 -17.01
C ASP A 161 15.36 2.56 -16.49
N GLN A 162 15.70 2.31 -15.21
CA GLN A 162 15.46 1.01 -14.58
C GLN A 162 13.96 0.70 -14.49
N ILE A 163 13.12 1.70 -14.15
CA ILE A 163 11.67 1.53 -14.12
C ILE A 163 11.13 1.26 -15.54
N ARG A 164 11.61 1.96 -16.59
CA ARG A 164 11.22 1.69 -17.97
C ARG A 164 11.60 0.27 -18.42
N GLU A 165 12.77 -0.21 -18.01
CA GLU A 165 13.18 -1.59 -18.30
C GLU A 165 12.30 -2.61 -17.57
N PHE A 166 11.99 -2.35 -16.30
CA PHE A 166 11.04 -3.17 -15.52
C PHE A 166 9.67 -3.25 -16.20
N VAL A 167 9.09 -2.13 -16.62
CA VAL A 167 7.79 -2.09 -17.31
C VAL A 167 7.80 -2.98 -18.56
N LYS A 168 8.85 -2.90 -19.37
CA LYS A 168 9.01 -3.77 -20.57
C LYS A 168 9.04 -5.26 -20.21
N LYS A 169 9.80 -5.62 -19.15
CA LYS A 169 9.89 -7.01 -18.67
C LYS A 169 8.53 -7.48 -18.13
N MET A 170 7.87 -6.66 -17.33
CA MET A 170 6.61 -7.03 -16.71
C MET A 170 5.48 -7.22 -17.73
N LYS A 171 5.40 -6.36 -18.75
CA LYS A 171 4.45 -6.55 -19.88
C LYS A 171 4.65 -7.87 -20.62
N LYS A 172 5.89 -8.33 -20.71
CA LYS A 172 6.22 -9.62 -21.31
C LYS A 172 5.86 -10.79 -20.40
N ASN A 173 6.03 -10.62 -19.08
CA ASN A 173 5.85 -11.68 -18.10
C ASN A 173 4.38 -11.87 -17.66
N LEU A 174 3.55 -10.82 -17.68
CA LEU A 174 2.14 -10.91 -17.28
C LEU A 174 1.36 -12.02 -17.99
N PRO A 175 1.49 -12.26 -19.31
CA PRO A 175 0.82 -13.37 -19.98
C PRO A 175 1.26 -14.77 -19.48
N GLU A 176 2.42 -14.89 -18.82
CA GLU A 176 2.83 -16.15 -18.19
C GLU A 176 1.92 -16.54 -17.03
N TYR A 177 1.48 -15.54 -16.23
CA TYR A 177 0.53 -15.77 -15.14
C TYR A 177 -0.85 -16.18 -15.65
N ASP A 178 -1.34 -15.55 -16.72
CA ASP A 178 -2.57 -16.00 -17.37
C ASP A 178 -2.47 -17.46 -17.80
N LYS A 179 -1.38 -17.82 -18.47
CA LYS A 179 -1.18 -19.18 -18.98
C LYS A 179 -1.06 -20.22 -17.85
N LEU A 180 -0.35 -19.87 -16.78
CA LEU A 180 -0.11 -20.79 -15.64
C LEU A 180 -1.32 -20.96 -14.74
N ALA A 181 -2.12 -19.91 -14.54
CA ALA A 181 -3.27 -19.88 -13.65
C ALA A 181 -4.58 -20.08 -14.42
N THR A 182 -4.98 -19.11 -15.24
CA THR A 182 -6.29 -19.16 -15.94
C THR A 182 -6.35 -20.24 -17.00
N GLY A 183 -5.22 -20.64 -17.56
CA GLY A 183 -5.09 -21.77 -18.47
C GLY A 183 -5.08 -23.14 -17.79
N ASN A 184 -4.97 -23.19 -16.48
CA ASN A 184 -4.91 -24.44 -15.72
C ASN A 184 -6.32 -24.82 -15.19
N PRO A 185 -6.93 -25.93 -15.67
CA PRO A 185 -8.27 -26.31 -15.27
C PRO A 185 -8.37 -26.69 -13.78
N ILE A 186 -7.31 -27.22 -13.18
CA ILE A 186 -7.28 -27.57 -11.74
C ILE A 186 -7.29 -26.29 -10.90
N PHE A 187 -6.44 -25.34 -11.24
CA PHE A 187 -6.40 -24.04 -10.55
C PHE A 187 -7.76 -23.33 -10.62
N LYS A 188 -8.35 -23.30 -11.81
CA LYS A 188 -9.66 -22.69 -12.04
C LYS A 188 -10.75 -23.38 -11.22
N ALA A 189 -10.83 -24.72 -11.25
CA ALA A 189 -11.82 -25.49 -10.50
C ALA A 189 -11.69 -25.34 -8.98
N ARG A 190 -10.48 -25.07 -8.48
CA ARG A 190 -10.23 -24.83 -7.04
C ARG A 190 -10.59 -23.45 -6.57
N MET A 191 -10.83 -22.49 -7.46
CA MET A 191 -11.14 -21.08 -7.14
C MET A 191 -12.56 -20.66 -7.52
N GLN A 192 -13.18 -21.32 -8.51
CA GLN A 192 -14.56 -21.02 -8.92
C GLN A 192 -15.54 -21.48 -7.85
N ASP A 193 -16.52 -20.64 -7.56
CA ASP A 193 -17.57 -20.84 -6.56
C ASP A 193 -17.05 -21.01 -5.11
N VAL A 194 -15.74 -20.77 -4.87
CA VAL A 194 -15.11 -20.85 -3.55
C VAL A 194 -14.99 -19.45 -2.95
N GLY A 195 -15.31 -19.32 -1.65
CA GLY A 195 -15.26 -18.05 -0.94
C GLY A 195 -16.23 -17.03 -1.53
N TYR A 196 -17.44 -17.46 -1.85
CA TYR A 196 -18.47 -16.62 -2.44
C TYR A 196 -18.93 -15.53 -1.47
N LEU A 197 -19.02 -14.28 -1.96
CA LEU A 197 -19.57 -13.14 -1.23
C LEU A 197 -20.23 -12.18 -2.23
N ASP A 198 -21.54 -12.10 -2.18
CA ASP A 198 -22.32 -11.22 -3.07
C ASP A 198 -22.18 -9.72 -2.72
N LEU A 199 -22.75 -8.87 -3.55
CA LEU A 199 -22.72 -7.42 -3.33
C LEU A 199 -23.40 -7.01 -2.02
N ALA A 200 -24.51 -7.65 -1.65
CA ALA A 200 -25.22 -7.34 -0.41
C ALA A 200 -24.35 -7.67 0.82
N GLY A 201 -23.69 -8.81 0.81
CA GLY A 201 -22.70 -9.20 1.84
C GLY A 201 -21.51 -8.27 1.90
N CYS A 202 -20.97 -7.87 0.75
CA CYS A 202 -19.89 -6.87 0.69
C CYS A 202 -20.30 -5.54 1.34
N MET A 203 -21.49 -5.05 1.02
CA MET A 203 -22.04 -3.80 1.57
C MET A 203 -22.30 -3.91 3.07
N ALA A 204 -22.88 -5.01 3.54
CA ALA A 204 -23.21 -5.23 4.94
C ALA A 204 -21.95 -5.32 5.82
N LEU A 205 -20.86 -5.90 5.31
CA LEU A 205 -19.59 -6.09 6.03
C LEU A 205 -18.59 -4.95 5.78
N GLY A 206 -18.93 -3.97 4.93
CA GLY A 206 -18.04 -2.86 4.59
C GLY A 206 -16.79 -3.29 3.81
N ALA A 207 -16.87 -4.38 3.05
CA ALA A 207 -15.77 -4.87 2.23
C ALA A 207 -15.45 -3.88 1.10
N THR A 208 -14.18 -3.74 0.77
CA THR A 208 -13.68 -2.80 -0.25
C THR A 208 -12.60 -3.45 -1.10
N GLY A 209 -12.18 -2.76 -2.18
CA GLY A 209 -11.12 -3.23 -3.05
C GLY A 209 -11.54 -4.38 -3.97
N PRO A 210 -10.63 -5.31 -4.29
CA PRO A 210 -10.91 -6.42 -5.20
C PRO A 210 -12.09 -7.29 -4.81
N ILE A 211 -12.40 -7.41 -3.50
CA ILE A 211 -13.55 -8.16 -3.00
C ILE A 211 -14.86 -7.51 -3.48
N LEU A 212 -14.99 -6.20 -3.28
CA LEU A 212 -16.17 -5.46 -3.71
C LEU A 212 -16.30 -5.40 -5.24
N ARG A 213 -15.17 -5.22 -5.94
CA ARG A 213 -15.15 -5.19 -7.41
C ARG A 213 -15.47 -6.57 -8.04
N SER A 214 -15.16 -7.67 -7.33
CA SER A 214 -15.57 -9.02 -7.78
C SER A 214 -17.07 -9.28 -7.67
N ALA A 215 -17.79 -8.44 -6.91
CA ALA A 215 -19.25 -8.45 -6.80
C ALA A 215 -19.94 -7.43 -7.75
N GLY A 216 -19.22 -6.94 -8.77
CA GLY A 216 -19.75 -6.11 -9.85
C GLY A 216 -19.75 -4.60 -9.60
N LEU A 217 -19.39 -4.10 -8.41
CA LEU A 217 -19.40 -2.67 -8.12
C LEU A 217 -18.04 -2.01 -8.48
N PRO A 218 -18.00 -1.08 -9.47
CA PRO A 218 -16.76 -0.41 -9.88
C PRO A 218 -16.37 0.72 -8.92
N HIS A 219 -16.32 0.42 -7.60
CA HIS A 219 -15.90 1.38 -6.59
C HIS A 219 -14.39 1.41 -6.46
N ASP A 220 -13.81 2.59 -6.71
CA ASP A 220 -12.38 2.86 -6.59
C ASP A 220 -12.19 4.34 -6.23
N LEU A 221 -11.50 4.60 -5.13
CA LEU A 221 -11.29 5.97 -4.63
C LEU A 221 -10.42 6.81 -5.57
N ARG A 222 -9.60 6.19 -6.42
CA ARG A 222 -8.83 6.90 -7.45
C ARG A 222 -9.74 7.58 -8.49
N LYS A 223 -11.00 7.11 -8.66
CA LYS A 223 -12.02 7.68 -9.57
C LYS A 223 -13.12 8.43 -8.82
N SER A 224 -13.62 7.87 -7.69
CA SER A 224 -14.76 8.45 -6.97
C SER A 224 -14.38 9.62 -6.06
N GLN A 225 -13.18 9.60 -5.47
CA GLN A 225 -12.61 10.65 -4.62
C GLN A 225 -11.11 10.83 -4.91
N PRO A 226 -10.74 11.37 -6.08
CA PRO A 226 -9.36 11.43 -6.53
C PRO A 226 -8.43 12.13 -5.54
N TYR A 227 -7.23 11.64 -5.43
CA TYR A 227 -6.12 12.17 -4.63
C TYR A 227 -4.84 12.11 -5.43
N CYS A 228 -3.84 12.91 -5.10
CA CYS A 228 -2.54 12.95 -5.80
C CYS A 228 -2.65 13.07 -7.32
N GLY A 229 -3.71 13.70 -7.86
CA GLY A 229 -3.87 13.92 -9.30
C GLY A 229 -4.31 12.68 -10.09
N TYR A 230 -4.85 11.64 -9.43
CA TYR A 230 -5.32 10.42 -10.13
C TYR A 230 -6.40 10.67 -11.17
N GLU A 231 -7.18 11.75 -11.06
CA GLU A 231 -8.18 12.18 -12.04
C GLU A 231 -7.59 12.49 -13.42
N THR A 232 -6.29 12.77 -13.48
CA THR A 232 -5.59 13.10 -14.73
C THR A 232 -5.03 11.86 -15.46
N TYR A 233 -5.05 10.70 -14.82
CA TYR A 233 -4.53 9.45 -15.40
C TYR A 233 -5.61 8.65 -16.09
N ASP A 234 -5.25 8.08 -17.24
CA ASP A 234 -6.11 7.20 -18.01
C ASP A 234 -5.88 5.74 -17.59
N PHE A 235 -6.89 5.17 -16.93
CA PHE A 235 -6.95 3.76 -16.52
C PHE A 235 -8.39 3.34 -16.31
N ASP A 236 -8.64 2.04 -16.37
CA ASP A 236 -9.94 1.43 -16.15
C ASP A 236 -9.99 0.78 -14.76
N VAL A 237 -11.20 0.70 -14.18
CA VAL A 237 -11.45 -0.02 -12.92
C VAL A 237 -12.00 -1.40 -13.28
N PRO A 238 -11.21 -2.48 -13.11
CA PRO A 238 -11.68 -3.82 -13.45
C PRO A 238 -12.74 -4.30 -12.47
N THR A 239 -13.78 -4.94 -12.99
CA THR A 239 -14.84 -5.60 -12.23
C THR A 239 -15.09 -7.01 -12.75
N ALA A 240 -15.70 -7.85 -11.90
CA ALA A 240 -16.20 -9.18 -12.26
C ALA A 240 -17.52 -9.40 -11.52
N ASP A 241 -18.33 -10.32 -11.99
CA ASP A 241 -19.66 -10.61 -11.44
C ASP A 241 -19.74 -12.00 -10.80
N THR A 242 -18.58 -12.65 -10.60
CA THR A 242 -18.52 -14.03 -10.11
C THR A 242 -18.62 -14.12 -8.59
N CYS A 243 -18.34 -13.05 -7.86
CA CYS A 243 -18.39 -12.96 -6.40
C CYS A 243 -17.49 -13.94 -5.66
N ASP A 244 -16.60 -14.65 -6.35
CA ASP A 244 -15.79 -15.75 -5.85
C ASP A 244 -14.27 -15.45 -5.82
N SER A 245 -13.49 -16.39 -5.37
CA SER A 245 -12.02 -16.28 -5.31
C SER A 245 -11.40 -16.14 -6.70
N TYR A 246 -11.99 -16.76 -7.73
CA TYR A 246 -11.50 -16.67 -9.10
C TYR A 246 -11.67 -15.25 -9.67
N GLY A 247 -12.83 -14.64 -9.47
CA GLY A 247 -13.06 -13.25 -9.89
C GLY A 247 -12.10 -12.28 -9.21
N ARG A 248 -11.86 -12.45 -7.90
CA ARG A 248 -10.85 -11.64 -7.17
C ARG A 248 -9.44 -11.81 -7.72
N PHE A 249 -9.08 -13.01 -8.13
CA PHE A 249 -7.81 -13.30 -8.79
C PHE A 249 -7.69 -12.57 -10.15
N LEU A 250 -8.72 -12.66 -11.00
CA LEU A 250 -8.74 -11.99 -12.30
C LEU A 250 -8.64 -10.47 -12.19
N ILE A 251 -9.35 -9.87 -11.22
CA ILE A 251 -9.29 -8.43 -10.95
C ILE A 251 -7.85 -8.02 -10.62
N ARG A 252 -7.15 -8.75 -9.74
CA ARG A 252 -5.76 -8.41 -9.39
C ARG A 252 -4.82 -8.49 -10.58
N LEU A 253 -4.99 -9.47 -11.46
CA LEU A 253 -4.23 -9.54 -12.72
C LEU A 253 -4.49 -8.33 -13.61
N GLU A 254 -5.75 -7.92 -13.74
CA GLU A 254 -6.10 -6.76 -14.56
C GLU A 254 -5.64 -5.45 -13.90
N GLU A 255 -5.75 -5.32 -12.59
CA GLU A 255 -5.20 -4.15 -11.87
C GLU A 255 -3.70 -4.00 -12.08
N MET A 256 -2.94 -5.09 -12.19
CA MET A 256 -1.51 -5.01 -12.54
C MET A 256 -1.30 -4.42 -13.93
N ARG A 257 -2.15 -4.73 -14.92
CA ARG A 257 -2.07 -4.13 -16.27
C ARG A 257 -2.36 -2.64 -16.24
N GLN A 258 -3.40 -2.26 -15.48
CA GLN A 258 -3.77 -0.85 -15.32
C GLN A 258 -2.70 -0.06 -14.56
N SER A 259 -2.07 -0.65 -13.53
CA SER A 259 -0.94 -0.05 -12.82
C SER A 259 0.26 0.20 -13.73
N LEU A 260 0.61 -0.74 -14.61
CA LEU A 260 1.67 -0.53 -15.61
C LEU A 260 1.35 0.64 -16.56
N ARG A 261 0.07 0.78 -16.96
CA ARG A 261 -0.40 1.89 -17.79
C ARG A 261 -0.24 3.23 -17.08
N ILE A 262 -0.56 3.30 -15.77
CA ILE A 262 -0.34 4.51 -14.97
C ILE A 262 1.14 4.80 -14.79
N VAL A 263 1.96 3.79 -14.50
CA VAL A 263 3.43 3.95 -14.36
C VAL A 263 4.04 4.56 -15.61
N GLU A 264 3.66 4.11 -16.81
CA GLU A 264 4.15 4.71 -18.08
C GLU A 264 3.76 6.19 -18.18
N GLN A 265 2.50 6.52 -17.88
CA GLN A 265 2.04 7.91 -17.89
C GLN A 265 2.80 8.78 -16.87
N CYS A 266 3.12 8.24 -15.69
CA CYS A 266 3.96 8.95 -14.73
C CYS A 266 5.35 9.25 -15.30
N LEU A 267 6.00 8.25 -15.91
CA LEU A 267 7.35 8.41 -16.50
C LEU A 267 7.40 9.44 -17.64
N ASP A 268 6.31 9.54 -18.41
CA ASP A 268 6.22 10.49 -19.52
C ASP A 268 5.92 11.93 -19.05
N ARG A 269 5.30 12.08 -17.87
CA ARG A 269 4.96 13.38 -17.27
C ARG A 269 6.04 13.94 -16.33
N LEU A 270 7.05 13.13 -15.96
CA LEU A 270 8.10 13.56 -15.05
C LEU A 270 8.90 14.72 -15.63
N GLN A 271 8.77 15.91 -15.01
CA GLN A 271 9.55 17.10 -15.32
C GLN A 271 10.49 17.41 -14.16
N PRO A 272 11.65 18.05 -14.41
CA PRO A 272 12.50 18.59 -13.33
C PRO A 272 11.74 19.59 -12.47
N GLY A 273 11.96 19.55 -11.15
CA GLY A 273 11.28 20.46 -10.24
C GLY A 273 11.54 20.08 -8.76
N PRO A 274 11.03 20.88 -7.83
CA PRO A 274 11.15 20.59 -6.41
C PRO A 274 10.33 19.34 -6.04
N VAL A 275 10.75 18.66 -4.97
CA VAL A 275 10.07 17.46 -4.42
C VAL A 275 9.54 17.69 -3.00
N MET A 276 9.65 18.90 -2.48
CA MET A 276 9.18 19.29 -1.15
C MET A 276 8.62 20.71 -1.19
N VAL A 277 7.59 20.97 -0.39
CA VAL A 277 7.06 22.34 -0.21
C VAL A 277 8.13 23.32 0.24
N ALA A 278 8.00 24.59 -0.18
CA ALA A 278 8.98 25.63 0.15
C ALA A 278 8.84 26.19 1.59
N ASP A 279 7.87 25.68 2.38
CA ASP A 279 7.67 26.13 3.76
C ASP A 279 8.79 25.63 4.67
N LYS A 280 9.64 26.58 5.11
CA LYS A 280 10.77 26.32 6.03
C LYS A 280 10.35 25.80 7.41
N LYS A 281 9.08 25.89 7.78
CA LYS A 281 8.58 25.32 9.04
C LYS A 281 8.42 23.81 8.96
N ILE A 282 8.30 23.26 7.75
CA ILE A 282 8.04 21.84 7.49
C ILE A 282 9.23 21.18 6.80
N ALA A 283 9.77 21.83 5.77
CA ALA A 283 10.85 21.30 4.96
C ALA A 283 12.21 21.44 5.64
N TRP A 284 13.01 20.42 5.57
CA TRP A 284 14.39 20.44 6.07
C TRP A 284 15.26 21.31 5.16
N PRO A 285 16.23 22.06 5.70
CA PRO A 285 17.11 22.92 4.90
C PRO A 285 17.79 22.19 3.75
N ALA A 286 18.21 20.94 3.96
CA ALA A 286 18.80 20.11 2.92
C ALA A 286 17.82 19.81 1.76
N GLN A 287 16.53 19.63 2.06
CA GLN A 287 15.50 19.41 1.04
C GLN A 287 15.20 20.69 0.22
N LEU A 288 15.28 21.86 0.86
CA LEU A 288 15.07 23.14 0.20
C LEU A 288 16.24 23.54 -0.70
N ALA A 289 17.42 23.04 -0.41
CA ALA A 289 18.64 23.33 -1.18
C ALA A 289 18.86 22.34 -2.33
N LEU A 290 17.92 21.44 -2.59
CA LEU A 290 17.95 20.56 -3.76
C LEU A 290 17.98 21.36 -5.05
N GLY A 291 19.18 21.56 -5.57
CA GLY A 291 19.40 22.00 -6.92
C GLY A 291 19.16 20.87 -7.94
N PRO A 292 19.25 21.16 -9.24
CA PRO A 292 19.11 20.17 -10.30
C PRO A 292 20.15 19.04 -10.28
N ASP A 293 21.12 19.10 -9.38
CA ASP A 293 22.20 18.13 -9.22
C ASP A 293 21.85 16.90 -8.36
N GLY A 294 20.66 16.84 -7.76
CA GLY A 294 20.20 15.70 -6.99
C GLY A 294 20.99 15.40 -5.70
N LEU A 295 21.86 16.30 -5.25
CA LEU A 295 22.71 16.10 -4.05
C LEU A 295 21.98 16.25 -2.71
N GLY A 296 20.69 16.41 -2.74
CA GLY A 296 19.77 16.89 -1.72
C GLY A 296 19.86 16.39 -0.30
N ASN A 297 20.23 15.19 -0.03
CA ASN A 297 20.38 14.66 1.33
C ASN A 297 21.74 13.96 1.57
N SER A 298 22.71 14.17 0.68
CA SER A 298 24.05 13.66 0.93
C SER A 298 24.64 14.31 2.17
N LEU A 299 25.39 13.55 2.96
CA LEU A 299 26.05 14.05 4.18
C LEU A 299 26.93 15.28 3.90
N ASP A 300 27.60 15.31 2.76
CA ASP A 300 28.46 16.42 2.34
C ASP A 300 27.65 17.69 2.02
N HIS A 301 26.49 17.55 1.39
CA HIS A 301 25.60 18.65 1.13
C HIS A 301 25.03 19.25 2.43
N ILE A 302 24.57 18.38 3.34
CA ILE A 302 24.10 18.80 4.67
C ILE A 302 25.23 19.53 5.44
N LYS A 303 26.45 18.97 5.47
CA LYS A 303 27.61 19.61 6.10
C LYS A 303 27.91 20.98 5.49
N LYS A 304 27.86 21.10 4.17
CA LYS A 304 28.10 22.37 3.47
C LYS A 304 27.08 23.43 3.87
N ILE A 305 25.78 23.10 3.86
CA ILE A 305 24.70 24.02 4.25
C ILE A 305 24.85 24.42 5.72
N MET A 306 25.04 23.47 6.63
CA MET A 306 25.18 23.73 8.06
C MET A 306 26.46 24.53 8.38
N GLY A 307 27.53 24.36 7.59
CA GLY A 307 28.77 25.11 7.74
C GLY A 307 28.72 26.56 7.21
N THR A 308 27.70 26.89 6.37
CA THR A 308 27.59 28.21 5.73
C THR A 308 26.50 29.10 6.32
N SER A 309 25.51 28.53 7.05
CA SER A 309 24.41 29.27 7.65
C SER A 309 24.05 28.76 9.03
N MET A 310 24.20 29.61 10.03
CA MET A 310 23.80 29.31 11.40
C MET A 310 22.29 29.14 11.53
N GLU A 311 21.49 29.91 10.81
CA GLU A 311 20.03 29.79 10.79
C GLU A 311 19.60 28.42 10.23
N ALA A 312 20.26 27.96 9.18
CA ALA A 312 19.99 26.63 8.62
C ALA A 312 20.33 25.52 9.60
N LEU A 313 21.44 25.64 10.35
CA LEU A 313 21.82 24.69 11.40
C LEU A 313 20.77 24.63 12.52
N ILE A 314 20.35 25.80 13.04
CA ILE A 314 19.36 25.89 14.12
C ILE A 314 18.00 25.31 13.64
N HIS A 315 17.60 25.66 12.43
CA HIS A 315 16.35 25.18 11.85
C HIS A 315 16.37 23.66 11.66
N HIS A 316 17.47 23.12 11.11
CA HIS A 316 17.65 21.68 10.98
C HIS A 316 17.60 20.97 12.35
N PHE A 317 18.32 21.49 13.34
CA PHE A 317 18.31 20.96 14.70
C PHE A 317 16.89 20.90 15.31
N LYS A 318 16.12 21.98 15.18
CA LYS A 318 14.75 22.04 15.70
C LYS A 318 13.81 21.06 15.00
N LEU A 319 13.87 20.93 13.67
CA LEU A 319 13.04 19.98 12.95
C LEU A 319 13.37 18.51 13.26
N VAL A 320 14.65 18.22 13.50
CA VAL A 320 15.09 16.84 13.86
C VAL A 320 14.68 16.49 15.29
N THR A 321 14.84 17.40 16.23
CA THR A 321 14.64 17.13 17.67
C THR A 321 13.19 17.32 18.11
N GLU A 322 12.54 18.42 17.73
CA GLU A 322 11.20 18.81 18.15
C GLU A 322 10.12 18.46 17.10
N GLY A 323 10.50 18.49 15.82
CA GLY A 323 9.56 18.42 14.71
C GLY A 323 8.83 19.75 14.46
N PHE A 324 7.91 19.74 13.50
CA PHE A 324 7.03 20.87 13.21
C PHE A 324 5.70 20.75 13.97
N ARG A 325 5.05 21.89 14.18
CA ARG A 325 3.72 21.94 14.82
C ARG A 325 2.63 21.82 13.76
N VAL A 326 1.57 21.11 14.09
CA VAL A 326 0.35 20.99 13.29
C VAL A 326 -0.77 21.73 14.00
N PRO A 327 -1.53 22.62 13.33
CA PRO A 327 -2.64 23.33 13.96
C PRO A 327 -3.65 22.40 14.63
N PRO A 328 -4.34 22.87 15.71
CA PRO A 328 -5.39 22.07 16.33
C PRO A 328 -6.51 21.76 15.35
N GLY A 329 -6.99 20.53 15.34
CA GLY A 329 -8.05 20.09 14.45
C GLY A 329 -8.02 18.59 14.19
N GLN A 330 -8.89 18.15 13.32
CA GLN A 330 -8.95 16.76 12.88
C GLN A 330 -9.11 16.67 11.36
N ALA A 331 -8.54 15.65 10.76
CA ALA A 331 -8.68 15.36 9.34
C ALA A 331 -8.80 13.86 9.08
N TYR A 332 -9.57 13.52 8.06
CA TYR A 332 -9.63 12.18 7.50
C TYR A 332 -9.13 12.20 6.05
N ALA A 333 -8.29 11.25 5.72
CA ALA A 333 -7.84 11.00 4.36
C ALA A 333 -7.98 9.51 4.06
N ALA A 334 -8.56 9.19 2.91
CA ALA A 334 -8.69 7.82 2.41
C ALA A 334 -8.06 7.70 1.04
N ILE A 335 -7.48 6.54 0.76
CA ILE A 335 -6.88 6.19 -0.52
C ILE A 335 -7.24 4.75 -0.89
N GLU A 336 -7.13 4.42 -2.17
CA GLU A 336 -7.34 3.07 -2.68
C GLU A 336 -6.03 2.29 -2.65
N SER A 337 -5.83 1.48 -1.60
CA SER A 337 -4.70 0.53 -1.54
C SER A 337 -4.98 -0.73 -2.37
N PRO A 338 -3.99 -1.59 -2.64
CA PRO A 338 -4.20 -2.84 -3.38
C PRO A 338 -5.25 -3.77 -2.77
N LYS A 339 -5.51 -3.64 -1.47
CA LYS A 339 -6.46 -4.47 -0.72
C LYS A 339 -7.82 -3.80 -0.52
N GLY A 340 -7.92 -2.51 -0.83
CA GLY A 340 -9.13 -1.70 -0.70
C GLY A 340 -8.88 -0.34 -0.05
N GLU A 341 -9.91 0.26 0.51
CA GLU A 341 -9.85 1.56 1.13
C GLU A 341 -8.99 1.57 2.38
N LEU A 342 -7.88 2.32 2.35
CA LEU A 342 -7.04 2.65 3.50
C LEU A 342 -7.34 4.08 3.95
N GLY A 343 -7.82 4.25 5.17
CA GLY A 343 -8.16 5.54 5.74
C GLY A 343 -7.33 5.89 6.96
N VAL A 344 -7.00 7.17 7.10
CA VAL A 344 -6.30 7.72 8.27
C VAL A 344 -7.10 8.87 8.85
N HIS A 345 -7.47 8.75 10.12
CA HIS A 345 -8.03 9.82 10.92
C HIS A 345 -6.97 10.33 11.88
N ALA A 346 -6.56 11.59 11.71
CA ALA A 346 -5.55 12.24 12.53
C ALA A 346 -6.16 13.41 13.31
N VAL A 347 -5.80 13.54 14.59
CA VAL A 347 -6.20 14.63 15.48
C VAL A 347 -4.96 15.32 16.02
N SER A 348 -4.94 16.64 15.95
CA SER A 348 -3.88 17.49 16.49
C SER A 348 -4.44 18.42 17.58
N ASP A 349 -3.67 18.62 18.63
CA ASP A 349 -3.91 19.61 19.69
C ASP A 349 -3.09 20.91 19.50
N GLY A 350 -2.36 21.04 18.39
CA GLY A 350 -1.44 22.14 18.11
C GLY A 350 0.02 21.84 18.42
N GLY A 351 0.31 20.61 18.86
CA GLY A 351 1.63 20.14 19.22
C GLY A 351 2.47 19.64 18.04
N THR A 352 3.67 19.17 18.38
CA THR A 352 4.62 18.56 17.41
C THR A 352 4.38 17.05 17.26
N ARG A 353 3.42 16.50 18.00
CA ARG A 353 3.02 15.10 18.02
C ARG A 353 1.53 14.97 17.78
N PRO A 354 1.07 13.88 17.14
CA PRO A 354 -0.37 13.62 17.06
C PRO A 354 -1.00 13.45 18.47
N TYR A 355 -2.18 14.02 18.68
CA TYR A 355 -3.01 13.69 19.84
C TYR A 355 -3.62 12.30 19.70
N ARG A 356 -4.12 11.97 18.50
CA ARG A 356 -4.65 10.66 18.13
C ARG A 356 -4.46 10.39 16.64
N VAL A 357 -4.11 9.15 16.32
CA VAL A 357 -4.16 8.65 14.94
C VAL A 357 -4.90 7.32 14.95
N HIS A 358 -5.86 7.17 14.06
CA HIS A 358 -6.59 5.92 13.85
C HIS A 358 -6.54 5.53 12.39
N PHE A 359 -6.33 4.24 12.12
CA PHE A 359 -6.25 3.69 10.78
C PHE A 359 -7.44 2.77 10.49
N ARG A 360 -8.15 3.04 9.41
CA ARG A 360 -9.03 2.06 8.78
C ARG A 360 -8.20 1.25 7.81
N ASP A 361 -7.85 0.03 8.21
CA ASP A 361 -7.12 -0.88 7.31
C ASP A 361 -8.10 -1.79 6.57
N PRO A 362 -7.99 -1.94 5.23
CA PRO A 362 -8.90 -2.78 4.48
C PRO A 362 -8.78 -4.25 4.82
N SER A 363 -7.61 -4.75 5.21
CA SER A 363 -7.43 -6.15 5.60
C SER A 363 -8.23 -6.48 6.86
N PHE A 364 -8.28 -5.57 7.85
CA PHE A 364 -9.11 -5.74 9.05
C PHE A 364 -10.59 -5.83 8.71
N THR A 365 -11.08 -4.91 7.88
CA THR A 365 -12.50 -4.87 7.51
C THR A 365 -12.87 -6.07 6.65
N ASN A 366 -12.06 -6.41 5.65
CA ASN A 366 -12.31 -7.51 4.73
C ASN A 366 -12.25 -8.89 5.42
N LEU A 367 -11.42 -9.03 6.47
CA LEU A 367 -11.29 -10.29 7.23
C LEU A 367 -12.60 -10.67 7.96
N GLN A 368 -13.48 -9.70 8.25
CA GLN A 368 -14.80 -9.98 8.82
C GLN A 368 -15.68 -10.84 7.89
N ALA A 369 -15.43 -10.79 6.58
CA ALA A 369 -16.15 -11.59 5.60
C ALA A 369 -15.76 -13.08 5.61
N MET A 370 -14.70 -13.43 6.33
CA MET A 370 -14.15 -14.79 6.35
C MET A 370 -15.17 -15.86 6.76
N ALA A 371 -15.97 -15.58 7.80
CA ALA A 371 -17.03 -16.49 8.25
C ALA A 371 -18.03 -16.77 7.10
N ALA A 372 -18.58 -15.70 6.52
CA ALA A 372 -19.55 -15.80 5.43
C ALA A 372 -19.00 -16.53 4.17
N MET A 373 -17.68 -16.40 3.93
CA MET A 373 -17.02 -17.05 2.78
C MET A 373 -16.70 -18.52 3.00
N CYS A 374 -16.64 -19.00 4.25
CA CYS A 374 -16.21 -20.35 4.60
C CYS A 374 -17.33 -21.25 5.07
N GLU A 375 -18.36 -20.69 5.72
CA GLU A 375 -19.47 -21.49 6.27
C GLU A 375 -20.28 -22.16 5.15
N GLY A 376 -20.54 -23.45 5.31
CA GLY A 376 -21.15 -24.32 4.29
C GLY A 376 -20.19 -24.86 3.24
N GLY A 377 -18.94 -24.36 3.20
CA GLY A 377 -17.88 -24.87 2.31
C GLY A 377 -17.06 -26.00 2.92
N GLN A 378 -16.09 -26.50 2.18
CA GLN A 378 -15.19 -27.57 2.64
C GLN A 378 -13.97 -26.99 3.37
N VAL A 379 -13.38 -27.76 4.29
CA VAL A 379 -12.14 -27.39 5.01
C VAL A 379 -11.02 -26.99 4.03
N ALA A 380 -10.89 -27.68 2.89
CA ALA A 380 -9.90 -27.37 1.86
C ALA A 380 -10.12 -25.99 1.20
N ASP A 381 -11.35 -25.49 1.16
CA ASP A 381 -11.71 -24.21 0.55
C ASP A 381 -11.43 -23.02 1.47
N VAL A 382 -11.33 -23.25 2.77
CA VAL A 382 -10.96 -22.21 3.75
C VAL A 382 -9.63 -21.55 3.39
N ILE A 383 -8.65 -22.34 2.96
CA ILE A 383 -7.32 -21.83 2.56
C ILE A 383 -7.45 -20.87 1.37
N VAL A 384 -8.25 -21.25 0.36
CA VAL A 384 -8.50 -20.47 -0.84
C VAL A 384 -9.25 -19.18 -0.51
N ALA A 385 -10.26 -19.26 0.36
CA ALA A 385 -11.03 -18.10 0.80
C ALA A 385 -10.12 -17.07 1.51
N VAL A 386 -9.28 -17.50 2.47
CA VAL A 386 -8.30 -16.63 3.15
C VAL A 386 -7.35 -15.99 2.15
N ALA A 387 -6.72 -16.79 1.29
CA ALA A 387 -5.78 -16.30 0.29
C ALA A 387 -6.42 -15.27 -0.65
N SER A 388 -7.70 -15.45 -0.98
CA SER A 388 -8.42 -14.53 -1.89
C SER A 388 -8.72 -13.17 -1.28
N ILE A 389 -8.83 -13.07 0.06
CA ILE A 389 -8.97 -11.81 0.81
C ILE A 389 -7.66 -11.01 0.77
N ASP A 390 -6.51 -11.71 0.70
CA ASP A 390 -5.17 -11.11 0.76
C ASP A 390 -4.93 -10.31 2.05
N PRO A 391 -5.17 -10.87 3.25
CA PRO A 391 -5.00 -10.13 4.49
C PRO A 391 -3.52 -9.94 4.83
N VAL A 392 -3.12 -8.74 5.19
CA VAL A 392 -1.80 -8.45 5.77
C VAL A 392 -1.96 -8.16 7.25
N MET A 393 -1.42 -9.06 8.07
CA MET A 393 -1.70 -9.06 9.52
C MET A 393 -1.13 -7.86 10.26
N GLY A 394 -0.08 -7.21 9.74
CA GLY A 394 0.40 -5.95 10.30
C GLY A 394 -0.63 -4.81 10.23
N GLY A 395 -1.45 -4.77 9.16
CA GLY A 395 -2.58 -3.84 9.03
C GLY A 395 -3.79 -4.27 9.86
N VAL A 396 -4.03 -5.57 9.98
CA VAL A 396 -5.13 -6.11 10.81
C VAL A 396 -4.91 -5.81 12.29
N ASP A 397 -3.73 -6.09 12.79
CA ASP A 397 -3.42 -6.01 14.22
C ASP A 397 -2.92 -4.62 14.67
N ARG A 398 -2.27 -3.82 13.80
CA ARG A 398 -1.73 -2.44 13.99
C ARG A 398 -0.77 -2.23 15.14
#